data_461aba240c1af5cd42b9e64b9ac968cb
#
_entry.id   461aba240c1af5cd42b9e64b9ac968cb
#
_cell.length_a   1.000
_cell.length_b   1.000
_cell.length_c   1.000
_cell.angle_alpha   90.00
_cell.angle_beta   90.00
_cell.angle_gamma   90.00
#
_symmetry.space_group_name_H-M   'P 1'
#
loop_
_entity.id
_entity.type
_entity.pdbx_description
1 polymer ?
#
loop_
_entity_poly.entity_id
_entity_poly.type
_entity_poly.pdbx_seq_one_letter_code
_entity_poly.pdbx_strand_id
1 'polypeptide(L)'
;MKRNSTITLLLFVLLLMACNTTSIEKKDAQTGAISIENGLSCKEVNIEVNKIAEKRKTFKAGEAVVLAFNGIEGLKRIKGSTFPGISMLILKNGKDTVLSEPNLLNELKSGIDLAEIQLKASLFTDLPYQDNETYTAFVKIWDTKSDNSFEYELPFIIEENDLLKINAKDITYSSIYLWNNSKKEMVFNSYLNKVDNYVLMLEEIKGLKAIGGKVFPSISINLTDKDGVKILSDANLLSNFETTGIPEESFDKTKLPVALSFSDGVIYNPCTLEVIVSDLKSDKKMVITTELVVK
;
A
#
# COMPACT_ATOMS: atom_id res chain seq x y z
N MET A 1 75.09 22.47 1.27
CA MET A 1 73.75 22.41 0.65
C MET A 1 73.27 20.96 0.56
N LYS A 2 72.74 20.39 1.61
CA LYS A 2 72.02 19.06 1.65
C LYS A 2 71.09 19.01 2.88
N ARG A 3 69.95 19.69 2.87
CA ARG A 3 69.07 19.62 4.02
C ARG A 3 67.58 19.85 3.70
N ASN A 4 67.16 19.78 2.43
CA ASN A 4 65.76 20.01 2.03
C ASN A 4 65.04 18.78 1.43
N SER A 5 65.68 17.60 1.35
CA SER A 5 65.11 16.42 0.72
C SER A 5 64.30 15.52 1.67
N THR A 6 64.53 15.64 3.00
CA THR A 6 63.91 14.76 4.00
C THR A 6 62.53 15.25 4.49
N ILE A 7 62.26 16.55 4.39
CA ILE A 7 60.97 17.14 4.81
C ILE A 7 59.87 16.89 3.77
N THR A 8 60.22 16.84 2.49
CA THR A 8 59.24 16.62 1.40
C THR A 8 58.73 15.16 1.37
N LEU A 9 59.52 14.19 1.83
CA LEU A 9 59.11 12.79 1.88
C LEU A 9 58.15 12.50 3.04
N LEU A 10 58.28 13.25 4.16
CA LEU A 10 57.40 13.06 5.32
C LEU A 10 56.00 13.65 5.09
N LEU A 11 55.87 14.67 4.24
CA LEU A 11 54.59 15.30 3.90
C LEU A 11 53.76 14.43 2.94
N PHE A 12 54.38 13.56 2.15
CA PHE A 12 53.71 12.69 1.17
C PHE A 12 53.11 11.41 1.80
N VAL A 13 53.59 10.98 2.95
CA VAL A 13 53.11 9.78 3.66
C VAL A 13 51.84 10.07 4.48
N LEU A 14 51.57 11.34 4.82
CA LEU A 14 50.36 11.75 5.58
C LEU A 14 49.08 11.88 4.74
N LEU A 15 49.18 11.79 3.40
CA LEU A 15 48.04 11.91 2.49
C LEU A 15 47.35 10.57 2.13
N LEU A 16 47.83 9.42 2.67
CA LEU A 16 47.31 8.09 2.32
C LEU A 16 46.38 7.48 3.37
N MET A 17 45.94 8.22 4.39
CA MET A 17 44.86 7.78 5.31
C MET A 17 43.53 8.45 4.96
N ALA A 18 43.16 8.52 3.70
CA ALA A 18 41.77 8.62 3.33
C ALA A 18 41.15 7.25 3.58
N CYS A 19 40.41 7.11 4.66
CA CYS A 19 39.51 5.97 4.89
C CYS A 19 38.53 5.92 3.70
N ASN A 20 38.84 5.16 2.67
CA ASN A 20 37.87 4.79 1.65
C ASN A 20 36.92 3.82 2.31
N THR A 21 35.81 4.33 2.84
CA THR A 21 34.60 3.53 3.04
C THR A 21 34.14 3.13 1.64
N THR A 22 34.51 1.93 1.21
CA THR A 22 34.02 1.35 -0.05
C THR A 22 32.57 1.00 0.13
N SER A 23 31.67 1.79 -0.46
CA SER A 23 30.27 1.40 -0.59
C SER A 23 30.15 0.30 -1.64
N ILE A 24 29.33 -0.72 -1.36
CA ILE A 24 29.05 -1.82 -2.29
C ILE A 24 27.63 -1.63 -2.81
N GLU A 25 27.48 -1.47 -4.12
CA GLU A 25 26.19 -1.40 -4.79
C GLU A 25 25.84 -2.76 -5.40
N LYS A 26 24.59 -3.20 -5.21
CA LYS A 26 24.02 -4.43 -5.79
C LYS A 26 22.68 -4.10 -6.43
N LYS A 27 22.41 -4.70 -7.59
CA LYS A 27 21.12 -4.55 -8.30
C LYS A 27 20.44 -5.90 -8.47
N ASP A 28 19.17 -5.97 -8.04
CA ASP A 28 18.31 -7.13 -8.29
C ASP A 28 17.79 -7.10 -9.73
N ALA A 29 18.01 -8.18 -10.47
CA ALA A 29 17.67 -8.25 -11.89
C ALA A 29 16.16 -8.36 -12.16
N GLN A 30 15.39 -8.89 -11.22
CA GLN A 30 13.97 -9.13 -11.36
C GLN A 30 13.13 -7.89 -11.01
N THR A 31 13.40 -7.28 -9.87
CA THR A 31 12.67 -6.10 -9.39
C THR A 31 13.29 -4.80 -9.86
N GLY A 32 14.57 -4.82 -10.25
CA GLY A 32 15.34 -3.62 -10.52
C GLY A 32 15.76 -2.87 -9.26
N ALA A 33 15.53 -3.43 -8.08
CA ALA A 33 15.90 -2.82 -6.82
C ALA A 33 17.42 -2.66 -6.70
N ILE A 34 17.85 -1.58 -6.05
CA ILE A 34 19.27 -1.27 -5.82
C ILE A 34 19.49 -1.25 -4.31
N SER A 35 20.55 -1.89 -3.84
CA SER A 35 21.02 -1.77 -2.46
C SER A 35 22.43 -1.21 -2.41
N ILE A 36 22.69 -0.34 -1.42
CA ILE A 36 23.97 0.29 -1.18
C ILE A 36 24.39 -0.01 0.26
N GLU A 37 25.49 -0.73 0.40
CA GLU A 37 26.07 -1.11 1.68
C GLU A 37 27.20 -0.13 2.03
N ASN A 38 27.07 0.56 3.15
CA ASN A 38 28.09 1.44 3.70
C ASN A 38 28.34 1.09 5.17
N GLY A 39 29.15 0.07 5.41
CA GLY A 39 29.42 -0.47 6.75
C GLY A 39 28.28 -1.29 7.37
N LEU A 40 27.04 -1.16 6.93
CA LEU A 40 25.95 -2.12 7.16
C LEU A 40 25.76 -2.97 5.92
N SER A 41 25.43 -4.25 6.13
CA SER A 41 24.97 -5.17 5.09
C SER A 41 23.65 -5.82 5.49
N CYS A 42 22.93 -6.31 4.49
CA CYS A 42 21.69 -7.07 4.68
C CYS A 42 21.80 -8.36 3.88
N LYS A 43 21.59 -9.51 4.52
CA LYS A 43 21.69 -10.82 3.85
C LYS A 43 20.66 -10.97 2.75
N GLU A 44 19.42 -10.54 3.03
CA GLU A 44 18.29 -10.71 2.13
C GLU A 44 17.25 -9.62 2.38
N VAL A 45 16.72 -9.06 1.28
CA VAL A 45 15.53 -8.20 1.32
C VAL A 45 14.39 -8.95 0.67
N ASN A 46 13.34 -9.23 1.43
CA ASN A 46 12.12 -9.87 0.95
C ASN A 46 11.02 -8.84 0.75
N ILE A 47 10.33 -8.93 -0.37
CA ILE A 47 9.09 -8.18 -0.64
C ILE A 47 7.93 -9.13 -0.29
N GLU A 48 7.14 -8.75 0.71
CA GLU A 48 5.92 -9.45 1.09
C GLU A 48 4.72 -8.62 0.62
N VAL A 49 3.82 -9.21 -0.16
CA VAL A 49 2.58 -8.56 -0.60
C VAL A 49 1.41 -9.31 -0.01
N ASN A 50 0.57 -8.60 0.76
CA ASN A 50 -0.55 -9.22 1.47
C ASN A 50 -0.11 -10.45 2.31
N LYS A 51 1.08 -10.35 2.95
CA LYS A 51 1.74 -11.40 3.77
C LYS A 51 2.32 -12.58 2.99
N ILE A 52 2.36 -12.52 1.66
CA ILE A 52 2.95 -13.54 0.79
C ILE A 52 4.25 -12.99 0.21
N ALA A 53 5.34 -13.76 0.30
CA ALA A 53 6.62 -13.37 -0.29
C ALA A 53 6.53 -13.40 -1.82
N GLU A 54 6.81 -12.28 -2.46
CA GLU A 54 6.74 -12.12 -3.90
C GLU A 54 7.91 -11.27 -4.43
N LYS A 55 8.41 -11.61 -5.62
CA LYS A 55 9.46 -10.83 -6.31
C LYS A 55 8.85 -10.10 -7.50
N ARG A 56 8.12 -9.01 -7.24
CA ARG A 56 7.53 -8.16 -8.29
C ARG A 56 7.69 -6.68 -7.96
N LYS A 57 7.54 -5.85 -8.98
CA LYS A 57 7.58 -4.39 -8.89
C LYS A 57 6.29 -3.72 -9.38
N THR A 58 5.29 -4.51 -9.71
CA THR A 58 3.95 -4.05 -10.07
C THR A 58 3.00 -4.45 -8.97
N PHE A 59 2.33 -3.48 -8.37
CA PHE A 59 1.39 -3.69 -7.28
C PHE A 59 0.00 -3.22 -7.69
N LYS A 60 -1.04 -3.86 -7.16
CA LYS A 60 -2.41 -3.36 -7.34
C LYS A 60 -2.70 -2.27 -6.30
N ALA A 61 -3.53 -1.29 -6.65
CA ALA A 61 -3.96 -0.26 -5.72
C ALA A 61 -4.59 -0.88 -4.46
N GLY A 62 -4.10 -0.48 -3.29
CA GLY A 62 -4.55 -0.97 -1.98
C GLY A 62 -3.82 -2.19 -1.43
N GLU A 63 -2.85 -2.76 -2.12
CA GLU A 63 -2.05 -3.85 -1.57
C GLU A 63 -1.17 -3.40 -0.40
N ALA A 64 -1.05 -4.27 0.61
CA ALA A 64 -0.09 -4.10 1.70
C ALA A 64 1.27 -4.68 1.27
N VAL A 65 2.26 -3.82 1.13
CA VAL A 65 3.63 -4.20 0.76
C VAL A 65 4.55 -4.04 1.96
N VAL A 66 5.31 -5.07 2.29
CA VAL A 66 6.30 -5.05 3.37
C VAL A 66 7.66 -5.38 2.79
N LEU A 67 8.62 -4.48 3.01
CA LEU A 67 10.03 -4.70 2.73
C LEU A 67 10.68 -5.24 4.01
N ALA A 68 11.03 -6.52 4.03
CA ALA A 68 11.64 -7.19 5.17
C ALA A 68 13.15 -7.34 4.95
N PHE A 69 13.93 -6.67 5.79
CA PHE A 69 15.39 -6.64 5.77
C PHE A 69 15.91 -7.65 6.78
N ASN A 70 16.43 -8.78 6.31
CA ASN A 70 16.83 -9.91 7.13
C ASN A 70 18.36 -10.00 7.29
N GLY A 71 18.81 -10.34 8.48
CA GLY A 71 20.24 -10.54 8.76
C GLY A 71 21.05 -9.28 8.55
N ILE A 72 20.67 -8.19 9.22
CA ILE A 72 21.41 -6.93 9.20
C ILE A 72 22.68 -7.10 10.03
N GLU A 73 23.83 -6.87 9.40
CA GLU A 73 25.17 -6.96 10.00
C GLU A 73 25.88 -5.59 9.99
N GLY A 74 26.88 -5.40 10.85
CA GLY A 74 27.65 -4.16 10.94
C GLY A 74 27.13 -3.14 11.94
N LEU A 75 26.03 -3.43 12.67
CA LEU A 75 25.54 -2.59 13.77
C LEU A 75 26.46 -2.69 15.00
N LYS A 76 26.84 -1.55 15.57
CA LYS A 76 27.66 -1.48 16.77
C LYS A 76 26.89 -1.95 18.01
N ARG A 77 27.41 -2.93 18.71
CA ARG A 77 26.84 -3.38 19.98
C ARG A 77 27.40 -2.58 21.16
N ILE A 78 26.49 -2.09 22.02
CA ILE A 78 26.84 -1.44 23.28
C ILE A 78 26.13 -2.18 24.38
N LYS A 79 26.90 -2.81 25.29
CA LYS A 79 26.37 -3.65 26.39
C LYS A 79 25.40 -4.75 25.89
N GLY A 80 25.71 -5.35 24.73
CA GLY A 80 24.91 -6.41 24.12
C GLY A 80 23.82 -5.93 23.14
N SER A 81 23.40 -4.68 23.22
CA SER A 81 22.30 -4.15 22.40
C SER A 81 22.80 -3.36 21.19
N THR A 82 22.04 -3.38 20.12
CA THR A 82 22.22 -2.55 18.90
C THR A 82 21.15 -1.45 18.84
N PHE A 83 21.41 -0.38 18.11
CA PHE A 83 20.54 0.79 18.04
C PHE A 83 20.30 1.21 16.59
N PRO A 84 19.56 0.42 15.78
CA PRO A 84 19.23 0.77 14.43
C PRO A 84 18.21 1.91 14.36
N GLY A 85 18.27 2.68 13.27
CA GLY A 85 17.18 3.50 12.77
C GLY A 85 16.76 3.00 11.40
N ILE A 86 15.53 3.26 10.99
CA ILE A 86 15.01 2.96 9.66
C ILE A 86 14.06 4.06 9.22
N SER A 87 14.22 4.56 8.00
CA SER A 87 13.33 5.54 7.37
C SER A 87 12.76 5.00 6.07
N MET A 88 11.65 5.58 5.63
CA MET A 88 11.07 5.31 4.31
C MET A 88 10.60 6.61 3.67
N LEU A 89 10.98 6.80 2.40
CA LEU A 89 10.51 7.87 1.54
C LEU A 89 9.97 7.26 0.25
N ILE A 90 8.80 7.70 -0.21
CA ILE A 90 8.29 7.32 -1.53
C ILE A 90 8.17 8.55 -2.39
N LEU A 91 8.82 8.52 -3.55
CA LEU A 91 8.72 9.55 -4.57
C LEU A 91 7.88 9.04 -5.74
N LYS A 92 6.96 9.87 -6.22
CA LYS A 92 6.21 9.70 -7.45
C LYS A 92 6.93 10.46 -8.57
N ASN A 93 7.14 9.80 -9.71
CA ASN A 93 7.82 10.35 -10.89
C ASN A 93 9.19 10.97 -10.57
N GLY A 94 9.88 10.43 -9.56
CA GLY A 94 11.21 10.84 -9.14
C GLY A 94 11.32 12.18 -8.43
N LYS A 95 10.21 12.85 -8.10
CA LYS A 95 10.23 14.20 -7.50
C LYS A 95 9.13 14.52 -6.48
N ASP A 96 7.93 14.01 -6.67
CA ASP A 96 6.80 14.33 -5.80
C ASP A 96 6.79 13.38 -4.60
N THR A 97 6.99 13.89 -3.39
CA THR A 97 6.94 13.08 -2.17
C THR A 97 5.50 12.71 -1.84
N VAL A 98 5.18 11.41 -1.86
CA VAL A 98 3.85 10.87 -1.52
C VAL A 98 3.82 10.21 -0.14
N LEU A 99 4.97 9.77 0.37
CA LEU A 99 5.11 9.26 1.74
C LEU A 99 6.49 9.65 2.28
N SER A 100 6.57 10.05 3.54
CA SER A 100 7.83 10.34 4.23
C SER A 100 7.73 9.96 5.70
N GLU A 101 8.47 8.91 6.08
CA GLU A 101 8.60 8.42 7.44
C GLU A 101 10.07 8.50 7.85
N PRO A 102 10.49 9.55 8.54
CA PRO A 102 11.89 9.82 8.82
C PRO A 102 12.52 8.83 9.80
N ASN A 103 11.72 8.18 10.66
CA ASN A 103 12.18 7.10 11.53
C ASN A 103 11.01 6.23 11.98
N LEU A 104 10.91 5.03 11.42
CA LEU A 104 9.90 4.03 11.77
C LEU A 104 10.12 3.39 13.17
N LEU A 105 11.30 3.61 13.79
CA LEU A 105 11.65 3.12 15.13
C LEU A 105 11.73 4.25 16.17
N ASN A 106 11.07 5.38 15.93
CA ASN A 106 11.12 6.55 16.83
C ASN A 106 10.64 6.26 18.26
N GLU A 107 9.78 5.26 18.45
CA GLU A 107 9.27 4.84 19.75
C GLU A 107 10.20 3.84 20.46
N LEU A 108 11.17 3.26 19.76
CA LEU A 108 12.13 2.31 20.31
C LEU A 108 13.22 3.04 21.10
N LYS A 109 12.98 3.27 22.38
CA LYS A 109 13.93 3.97 23.30
C LYS A 109 15.03 3.06 23.83
N SER A 110 14.80 1.75 23.86
CA SER A 110 15.78 0.74 24.27
C SER A 110 16.47 0.14 23.03
N GLY A 111 17.72 -0.26 23.18
CA GLY A 111 18.41 -1.01 22.13
C GLY A 111 17.77 -2.39 21.90
N ILE A 112 18.11 -3.00 20.79
CA ILE A 112 17.68 -4.36 20.41
C ILE A 112 18.76 -5.35 20.83
N ASP A 113 18.40 -6.31 21.69
CA ASP A 113 19.25 -7.42 22.11
C ASP A 113 18.80 -8.73 21.47
N LEU A 114 19.02 -8.83 20.15
CA LEU A 114 18.76 -10.02 19.35
C LEU A 114 20.04 -10.45 18.63
N ALA A 115 20.22 -11.77 18.46
CA ALA A 115 21.36 -12.32 17.74
C ALA A 115 21.28 -11.98 16.24
N GLU A 116 20.09 -12.03 15.65
CA GLU A 116 19.82 -11.67 14.27
C GLU A 116 18.81 -10.53 14.24
N ILE A 117 19.16 -9.46 13.52
CA ILE A 117 18.33 -8.27 13.39
C ILE A 117 17.51 -8.37 12.10
N GLN A 118 16.20 -8.29 12.23
CA GLN A 118 15.26 -8.11 11.16
C GLN A 118 14.53 -6.78 11.33
N LEU A 119 14.50 -5.96 10.28
CA LEU A 119 13.73 -4.72 10.24
C LEU A 119 12.71 -4.78 9.10
N LYS A 120 11.60 -4.05 9.27
CA LYS A 120 10.52 -4.00 8.27
C LYS A 120 10.11 -2.56 8.00
N ALA A 121 9.88 -2.26 6.72
CA ALA A 121 9.22 -1.04 6.28
C ALA A 121 7.95 -1.44 5.52
N SER A 122 6.79 -0.89 5.92
CA SER A 122 5.49 -1.26 5.36
C SER A 122 4.85 -0.06 4.69
N LEU A 123 4.22 -0.28 3.55
CA LEU A 123 3.43 0.71 2.84
C LEU A 123 2.13 0.08 2.32
N PHE A 124 1.11 0.91 2.13
CA PHE A 124 -0.08 0.58 1.37
C PHE A 124 -0.03 1.28 0.01
N THR A 125 -0.42 0.59 -1.04
CA THR A 125 -0.41 1.12 -2.41
C THR A 125 -1.71 1.83 -2.77
N ASP A 126 -2.42 2.38 -1.79
CA ASP A 126 -3.54 3.31 -1.96
C ASP A 126 -3.07 4.75 -2.24
N LEU A 127 -1.84 4.88 -2.74
CA LEU A 127 -1.25 6.14 -3.16
C LEU A 127 -2.00 6.70 -4.38
N PRO A 128 -2.10 8.04 -4.51
CA PRO A 128 -2.65 8.64 -5.72
C PRO A 128 -1.90 8.15 -6.96
N TYR A 129 -2.56 7.44 -7.85
CA TYR A 129 -1.95 6.93 -9.07
C TYR A 129 -2.76 7.32 -10.31
N GLN A 130 -2.06 7.42 -11.44
CA GLN A 130 -2.61 7.55 -12.77
C GLN A 130 -1.82 6.63 -13.70
N ASP A 131 -2.35 6.37 -14.88
CA ASP A 131 -1.65 5.58 -15.89
C ASP A 131 -0.25 6.15 -16.19
N ASN A 132 0.73 5.25 -16.30
CA ASN A 132 2.13 5.56 -16.58
C ASN A 132 2.90 6.31 -15.46
N GLU A 133 2.39 6.43 -14.26
CA GLU A 133 3.15 6.94 -13.13
C GLU A 133 4.09 5.87 -12.55
N THR A 134 5.27 6.33 -12.16
CA THR A 134 6.29 5.49 -11.53
C THR A 134 6.53 5.95 -10.09
N TYR A 135 6.83 5.00 -9.22
CA TYR A 135 7.17 5.24 -7.83
C TYR A 135 8.53 4.66 -7.52
N THR A 136 9.21 5.26 -6.56
CA THR A 136 10.42 4.68 -5.98
C THR A 136 10.33 4.77 -4.46
N ALA A 137 10.40 3.62 -3.80
CA ALA A 137 10.53 3.55 -2.35
C ALA A 137 12.03 3.55 -2.00
N PHE A 138 12.45 4.53 -1.21
CA PHE A 138 13.78 4.64 -0.63
C PHE A 138 13.70 4.26 0.84
N VAL A 139 14.40 3.21 1.22
CA VAL A 139 14.54 2.81 2.63
C VAL A 139 15.99 2.97 3.04
N LYS A 140 16.21 3.69 4.13
CA LYS A 140 17.54 3.82 4.73
C LYS A 140 17.54 3.23 6.12
N ILE A 141 18.49 2.34 6.37
CA ILE A 141 18.80 1.77 7.68
C ILE A 141 20.14 2.33 8.11
N TRP A 142 20.24 2.78 9.36
CA TRP A 142 21.50 3.31 9.90
C TRP A 142 21.73 2.83 11.32
N ASP A 143 22.99 2.86 11.72
CA ASP A 143 23.39 2.67 13.13
C ASP A 143 23.44 4.02 13.84
N THR A 144 22.67 4.19 14.92
CA THR A 144 22.70 5.44 15.69
C THR A 144 23.98 5.62 16.52
N LYS A 145 24.91 4.63 16.50
CA LYS A 145 26.17 4.60 17.27
C LYS A 145 27.42 4.56 16.39
N SER A 146 27.27 4.64 15.08
CA SER A 146 28.35 4.75 14.11
C SER A 146 27.83 5.44 12.84
N ASP A 147 28.68 5.64 11.83
CA ASP A 147 28.28 6.20 10.54
C ASP A 147 27.85 5.13 9.51
N ASN A 148 27.68 3.89 9.97
CA ASN A 148 27.31 2.78 9.12
C ASN A 148 25.85 2.92 8.66
N SER A 149 25.60 2.64 7.37
CA SER A 149 24.27 2.68 6.77
C SER A 149 24.09 1.61 5.68
N PHE A 150 22.84 1.29 5.42
CA PHE A 150 22.38 0.48 4.30
C PHE A 150 21.21 1.22 3.65
N GLU A 151 21.22 1.34 2.32
CA GLU A 151 20.16 1.98 1.56
C GLU A 151 19.57 0.98 0.56
N TYR A 152 18.27 1.07 0.35
CA TYR A 152 17.52 0.21 -0.57
C TYR A 152 16.53 1.05 -1.36
N GLU A 153 16.60 0.92 -2.68
CA GLU A 153 15.70 1.59 -3.62
C GLU A 153 14.88 0.54 -4.37
N LEU A 154 13.56 0.63 -4.30
CA LEU A 154 12.64 -0.22 -5.06
C LEU A 154 11.84 0.64 -6.03
N PRO A 155 12.10 0.57 -7.35
CA PRO A 155 11.22 1.15 -8.35
C PRO A 155 9.98 0.27 -8.49
N PHE A 156 8.78 0.88 -8.54
CA PHE A 156 7.53 0.14 -8.72
C PHE A 156 6.49 0.98 -9.48
N ILE A 157 5.45 0.30 -9.94
CA ILE A 157 4.24 0.90 -10.53
C ILE A 157 3.02 0.40 -9.78
N ILE A 158 1.97 1.22 -9.76
CA ILE A 158 0.66 0.85 -9.21
C ILE A 158 -0.31 0.71 -10.39
N GLU A 159 -1.03 -0.41 -10.42
CA GLU A 159 -2.09 -0.70 -11.38
C GLU A 159 -3.44 -0.72 -10.67
N GLU A 160 -4.50 -0.47 -11.42
CA GLU A 160 -5.86 -0.57 -10.93
C GLU A 160 -6.15 -1.99 -10.41
N ASN A 161 -6.94 -2.06 -9.34
CA ASN A 161 -7.51 -3.34 -8.90
C ASN A 161 -8.69 -3.66 -9.82
N ASP A 162 -8.48 -4.58 -10.76
CA ASP A 162 -9.42 -4.99 -11.81
C ASP A 162 -10.51 -5.98 -11.36
N LEU A 163 -10.58 -6.28 -10.07
CA LEU A 163 -11.64 -7.12 -9.49
C LEU A 163 -13.03 -6.52 -9.75
N LEU A 164 -13.16 -5.20 -9.64
CA LEU A 164 -14.41 -4.48 -9.79
C LEU A 164 -14.44 -3.75 -11.14
N LYS A 165 -15.48 -3.97 -11.94
CA LYS A 165 -15.74 -3.19 -13.15
C LYS A 165 -16.69 -2.05 -12.79
N ILE A 166 -16.22 -0.81 -12.92
CA ILE A 166 -16.96 0.39 -12.53
C ILE A 166 -17.30 1.19 -13.78
N ASN A 167 -18.59 1.42 -14.00
CA ASN A 167 -19.09 2.30 -15.06
C ASN A 167 -19.85 3.46 -14.40
N ALA A 168 -19.21 4.61 -14.33
CA ALA A 168 -19.74 5.81 -13.71
C ALA A 168 -20.10 6.86 -14.77
N LYS A 169 -21.39 7.25 -14.79
CA LYS A 169 -21.88 8.33 -15.63
C LYS A 169 -22.15 9.57 -14.76
N ASP A 170 -21.32 10.58 -14.90
CA ASP A 170 -21.42 11.87 -14.19
C ASP A 170 -21.42 11.77 -12.66
N ILE A 171 -20.88 10.69 -12.13
CA ILE A 171 -20.60 10.43 -10.72
C ILE A 171 -19.10 10.19 -10.58
N THR A 172 -18.48 10.77 -9.58
CA THR A 172 -17.06 10.56 -9.25
C THR A 172 -16.93 9.94 -7.85
N TYR A 173 -15.81 9.35 -7.55
CA TYR A 173 -15.50 8.70 -6.27
C TYR A 173 -14.00 8.80 -5.98
N SER A 174 -13.63 8.70 -4.71
CA SER A 174 -12.21 8.64 -4.34
C SER A 174 -11.67 7.21 -4.40
N SER A 175 -12.44 6.23 -3.89
CA SER A 175 -12.04 4.82 -3.90
C SER A 175 -13.26 3.89 -3.84
N ILE A 176 -13.18 2.75 -4.54
CA ILE A 176 -14.16 1.66 -4.45
C ILE A 176 -13.40 0.34 -4.40
N TYR A 177 -13.63 -0.44 -3.34
CA TYR A 177 -12.92 -1.70 -3.13
C TYR A 177 -13.75 -2.69 -2.32
N LEU A 178 -13.44 -3.98 -2.48
CA LEU A 178 -14.01 -5.06 -1.68
C LEU A 178 -13.08 -5.36 -0.49
N TRP A 179 -13.63 -5.32 0.72
CA TRP A 179 -12.93 -5.53 1.97
C TRP A 179 -13.39 -6.81 2.66
N ASN A 180 -12.46 -7.68 3.06
CA ASN A 180 -12.74 -8.80 3.95
C ASN A 180 -12.71 -8.32 5.41
N ASN A 181 -13.89 -8.11 5.99
CA ASN A 181 -14.00 -7.58 7.34
C ASN A 181 -13.59 -8.59 8.43
N SER A 182 -13.64 -9.89 8.15
CA SER A 182 -13.18 -10.95 9.06
C SER A 182 -11.66 -10.99 9.17
N LYS A 183 -10.95 -10.82 8.04
CA LYS A 183 -9.48 -10.88 7.99
C LYS A 183 -8.81 -9.52 8.06
N LYS A 184 -9.58 -8.42 7.97
CA LYS A 184 -9.08 -7.03 7.94
C LYS A 184 -8.08 -6.80 6.80
N GLU A 185 -8.48 -7.20 5.59
CA GLU A 185 -7.65 -7.07 4.39
C GLU A 185 -8.50 -6.78 3.15
N MET A 186 -7.89 -6.13 2.15
CA MET A 186 -8.51 -5.87 0.86
C MET A 186 -8.58 -7.17 0.04
N VAL A 187 -9.62 -7.30 -0.79
CA VAL A 187 -9.82 -8.45 -1.68
C VAL A 187 -9.30 -8.10 -3.07
N PHE A 188 -8.39 -8.92 -3.60
CA PHE A 188 -7.74 -8.73 -4.90
C PHE A 188 -8.08 -9.81 -5.92
N ASN A 189 -8.87 -10.79 -5.54
CA ASN A 189 -9.27 -11.88 -6.43
C ASN A 189 -10.73 -12.26 -6.21
N SER A 190 -11.30 -12.97 -7.15
CA SER A 190 -12.72 -13.35 -7.14
C SER A 190 -13.10 -14.46 -6.15
N TYR A 191 -12.14 -15.07 -5.45
CA TYR A 191 -12.42 -16.18 -4.55
C TYR A 191 -12.76 -15.68 -3.14
N LEU A 192 -13.99 -15.90 -2.72
CA LEU A 192 -14.46 -15.53 -1.40
C LEU A 192 -14.75 -16.78 -0.54
N ASN A 193 -14.41 -16.68 0.75
CA ASN A 193 -14.80 -17.71 1.70
C ASN A 193 -16.21 -17.39 2.25
N LYS A 194 -17.13 -18.34 2.13
CA LYS A 194 -18.53 -18.17 2.53
C LYS A 194 -18.73 -17.78 4.00
N VAL A 195 -17.81 -18.19 4.89
CA VAL A 195 -17.90 -17.88 6.33
C VAL A 195 -17.35 -16.50 6.71
N ASP A 196 -16.67 -15.83 5.79
CA ASP A 196 -16.14 -14.48 6.03
C ASP A 196 -17.21 -13.41 5.73
N ASN A 197 -17.10 -12.28 6.40
CA ASN A 197 -17.91 -11.10 6.13
C ASN A 197 -17.18 -10.16 5.19
N TYR A 198 -17.85 -9.71 4.15
CA TYR A 198 -17.29 -8.79 3.17
C TYR A 198 -18.07 -7.48 3.15
N VAL A 199 -17.40 -6.42 2.75
CA VAL A 199 -17.99 -5.10 2.59
C VAL A 199 -17.44 -4.47 1.30
N LEU A 200 -18.33 -4.10 0.38
CA LEU A 200 -17.96 -3.20 -0.71
C LEU A 200 -17.98 -1.78 -0.13
N MET A 201 -16.79 -1.17 -0.08
CA MET A 201 -16.62 0.20 0.38
C MET A 201 -16.74 1.16 -0.78
N LEU A 202 -17.60 2.16 -0.64
CA LEU A 202 -17.76 3.27 -1.57
C LEU A 202 -17.33 4.54 -0.84
N GLU A 203 -16.25 5.18 -1.29
CA GLU A 203 -15.69 6.34 -0.59
C GLU A 203 -15.85 7.61 -1.41
N GLU A 204 -16.35 8.66 -0.77
CA GLU A 204 -16.48 10.01 -1.31
C GLU A 204 -17.18 10.06 -2.67
N ILE A 205 -18.38 9.53 -2.74
CA ILE A 205 -19.21 9.59 -3.95
C ILE A 205 -19.69 11.03 -4.17
N LYS A 206 -19.41 11.62 -5.32
CA LYS A 206 -19.71 13.01 -5.65
C LYS A 206 -20.41 13.14 -6.98
N GLY A 207 -21.00 14.32 -7.22
CA GLY A 207 -21.61 14.68 -8.50
C GLY A 207 -23.11 14.42 -8.56
N LEU A 208 -23.78 13.99 -7.49
CA LEU A 208 -25.24 13.89 -7.45
C LEU A 208 -25.87 15.29 -7.52
N LYS A 209 -27.11 15.37 -8.03
CA LYS A 209 -27.83 16.65 -8.15
C LYS A 209 -28.29 17.13 -6.78
N ALA A 210 -27.75 18.25 -6.34
CA ALA A 210 -28.19 18.91 -5.12
C ALA A 210 -29.49 19.71 -5.35
N ILE A 211 -30.46 19.54 -4.44
CA ILE A 211 -31.68 20.32 -4.35
C ILE A 211 -31.78 20.85 -2.92
N GLY A 212 -31.74 22.16 -2.75
CA GLY A 212 -31.76 22.79 -1.44
C GLY A 212 -30.56 22.38 -0.54
N GLY A 213 -29.37 22.15 -1.14
CA GLY A 213 -28.17 21.70 -0.44
C GLY A 213 -28.20 20.24 0.01
N LYS A 214 -29.12 19.43 -0.52
CA LYS A 214 -29.24 18.01 -0.24
C LYS A 214 -29.18 17.18 -1.52
N VAL A 215 -28.58 16.00 -1.44
CA VAL A 215 -28.58 14.96 -2.47
C VAL A 215 -29.54 13.82 -2.10
N PHE A 216 -30.01 13.07 -3.08
CA PHE A 216 -30.99 12.00 -2.91
C PHE A 216 -30.47 10.70 -3.53
N PRO A 217 -29.47 10.07 -2.90
CA PRO A 217 -28.89 8.83 -3.40
C PRO A 217 -29.80 7.63 -3.19
N SER A 218 -29.69 6.66 -4.10
CA SER A 218 -30.19 5.30 -3.92
C SER A 218 -29.06 4.32 -4.18
N ILE A 219 -28.95 3.28 -3.37
CA ILE A 219 -27.95 2.21 -3.56
C ILE A 219 -28.69 0.89 -3.57
N SER A 220 -28.72 0.23 -4.73
CA SER A 220 -29.22 -1.14 -4.85
C SER A 220 -28.08 -2.14 -4.90
N ILE A 221 -28.33 -3.34 -4.41
CA ILE A 221 -27.42 -4.48 -4.47
C ILE A 221 -28.14 -5.72 -4.95
N ASN A 222 -27.51 -6.44 -5.88
CA ASN A 222 -27.93 -7.76 -6.30
C ASN A 222 -26.70 -8.69 -6.35
N LEU A 223 -26.80 -9.84 -5.70
CA LEU A 223 -25.86 -10.94 -5.85
C LEU A 223 -26.65 -12.15 -6.31
N THR A 224 -26.36 -12.63 -7.50
CA THR A 224 -27.04 -13.78 -8.10
C THR A 224 -26.02 -14.88 -8.40
N ASP A 225 -26.42 -16.13 -8.22
CA ASP A 225 -25.60 -17.27 -8.67
C ASP A 225 -25.72 -17.47 -10.19
N LYS A 226 -24.96 -18.44 -10.72
CA LYS A 226 -24.96 -18.74 -12.17
C LYS A 226 -26.32 -19.19 -12.72
N ASP A 227 -27.21 -19.69 -11.90
CA ASP A 227 -28.55 -20.14 -12.28
C ASP A 227 -29.60 -19.03 -12.10
N GLY A 228 -29.17 -17.80 -11.73
CA GLY A 228 -30.00 -16.62 -11.57
C GLY A 228 -30.73 -16.56 -10.22
N VAL A 229 -30.39 -17.44 -9.26
CA VAL A 229 -30.94 -17.40 -7.92
C VAL A 229 -30.35 -16.22 -7.15
N LYS A 230 -31.21 -15.39 -6.58
CA LYS A 230 -30.80 -14.25 -5.77
C LYS A 230 -30.31 -14.72 -4.40
N ILE A 231 -29.00 -14.52 -4.14
CA ILE A 231 -28.36 -14.77 -2.85
C ILE A 231 -28.57 -13.58 -1.92
N LEU A 232 -28.43 -12.37 -2.46
CA LEU A 232 -28.64 -11.10 -1.78
C LEU A 232 -29.31 -10.13 -2.74
N SER A 233 -30.33 -9.42 -2.29
CA SER A 233 -30.98 -8.38 -3.09
C SER A 233 -31.61 -7.32 -2.18
N ASP A 234 -31.27 -6.07 -2.41
CA ASP A 234 -31.91 -4.90 -1.83
C ASP A 234 -32.08 -3.82 -2.90
N ALA A 235 -33.26 -3.27 -2.99
CA ALA A 235 -33.58 -2.27 -4.02
C ALA A 235 -33.05 -0.87 -3.66
N ASN A 236 -32.93 -0.54 -2.37
CA ASN A 236 -32.36 0.73 -1.91
C ASN A 236 -31.93 0.68 -0.43
N LEU A 237 -30.65 0.49 -0.19
CA LEU A 237 -30.04 0.52 1.13
C LEU A 237 -30.16 1.88 1.84
N LEU A 238 -30.47 2.95 1.08
CA LEU A 238 -30.66 4.32 1.59
C LEU A 238 -32.12 4.77 1.57
N SER A 239 -33.09 3.83 1.58
CA SER A 239 -34.53 4.11 1.49
C SER A 239 -35.02 5.14 2.50
N ASN A 240 -34.46 5.20 3.70
CA ASN A 240 -34.78 6.19 4.72
C ASN A 240 -34.49 7.64 4.32
N PHE A 241 -33.68 7.85 3.29
CA PHE A 241 -33.25 9.18 2.81
C PHE A 241 -33.90 9.58 1.49
N GLU A 242 -34.75 8.74 0.86
CA GLU A 242 -35.38 9.02 -0.44
C GLU A 242 -36.17 10.34 -0.49
N THR A 243 -36.84 10.67 0.63
CA THR A 243 -37.67 11.88 0.72
C THR A 243 -36.97 13.01 1.47
N THR A 244 -36.15 12.71 2.47
CA THR A 244 -35.49 13.71 3.32
C THR A 244 -34.19 14.23 2.74
N GLY A 245 -33.53 13.44 1.89
CA GLY A 245 -32.21 13.69 1.35
C GLY A 245 -31.11 13.69 2.41
N ILE A 246 -29.87 13.76 1.97
CA ILE A 246 -28.67 13.86 2.81
C ILE A 246 -27.98 15.19 2.48
N PRO A 247 -27.47 15.97 3.45
CA PRO A 247 -26.68 17.15 3.16
C PRO A 247 -25.50 16.81 2.22
N GLU A 248 -25.36 17.53 1.11
CA GLU A 248 -24.35 17.24 0.07
C GLU A 248 -22.95 17.17 0.65
N GLU A 249 -22.54 18.15 1.43
CA GLU A 249 -21.20 18.19 2.05
C GLU A 249 -20.92 16.98 2.96
N SER A 250 -21.94 16.44 3.62
CA SER A 250 -21.82 15.25 4.46
C SER A 250 -21.71 13.98 3.59
N PHE A 251 -22.53 13.89 2.54
CA PHE A 251 -22.54 12.74 1.63
C PHE A 251 -21.21 12.63 0.89
N ASP A 252 -20.69 13.74 0.37
CA ASP A 252 -19.44 13.81 -0.40
C ASP A 252 -18.19 13.37 0.38
N LYS A 253 -18.25 13.35 1.71
CA LYS A 253 -17.17 12.91 2.60
C LYS A 253 -17.43 11.55 3.24
N THR A 254 -18.55 10.91 2.91
CA THR A 254 -18.99 9.68 3.58
C THR A 254 -18.33 8.45 2.96
N LYS A 255 -17.98 7.50 3.83
CA LYS A 255 -17.67 6.12 3.46
C LYS A 255 -18.92 5.29 3.61
N LEU A 256 -19.42 4.73 2.52
CA LEU A 256 -20.66 3.96 2.46
C LEU A 256 -20.32 2.46 2.40
N PRO A 257 -20.51 1.71 3.49
CA PRO A 257 -20.31 0.27 3.49
C PRO A 257 -21.54 -0.45 2.92
N VAL A 258 -21.35 -1.25 1.90
CA VAL A 258 -22.38 -2.17 1.36
C VAL A 258 -21.99 -3.58 1.79
N ALA A 259 -22.71 -4.12 2.77
CA ALA A 259 -22.40 -5.43 3.34
C ALA A 259 -22.76 -6.57 2.39
N LEU A 260 -21.86 -7.54 2.26
CA LEU A 260 -22.08 -8.81 1.57
C LEU A 260 -21.98 -9.94 2.59
N SER A 261 -23.08 -10.66 2.78
CA SER A 261 -23.14 -11.88 3.61
C SER A 261 -23.74 -13.00 2.79
N PHE A 262 -23.28 -14.21 3.05
CA PHE A 262 -23.78 -15.40 2.37
C PHE A 262 -24.62 -16.22 3.33
N SER A 263 -25.81 -16.60 2.89
CA SER A 263 -26.70 -17.48 3.67
C SER A 263 -26.19 -18.93 3.63
N ASP A 264 -26.66 -19.70 4.59
CA ASP A 264 -26.50 -21.17 4.57
C ASP A 264 -27.27 -21.75 3.39
N GLY A 265 -26.60 -22.48 2.55
CA GLY A 265 -27.19 -23.09 1.34
C GLY A 265 -26.15 -23.39 0.28
N VAL A 266 -26.56 -24.05 -0.77
CA VAL A 266 -25.71 -24.29 -1.93
C VAL A 266 -25.67 -23.03 -2.80
N ILE A 267 -24.49 -22.60 -3.16
CA ILE A 267 -24.25 -21.47 -4.06
C ILE A 267 -23.65 -22.01 -5.34
N TYR A 268 -24.27 -21.74 -6.47
CA TYR A 268 -23.81 -22.19 -7.78
C TYR A 268 -22.94 -21.12 -8.44
N ASN A 269 -21.64 -21.37 -8.45
CA ASN A 269 -20.63 -20.43 -8.96
C ASN A 269 -20.52 -20.43 -10.50
N PRO A 270 -20.07 -19.31 -11.13
CA PRO A 270 -19.76 -18.04 -10.48
C PRO A 270 -21.02 -17.27 -10.06
N CYS A 271 -20.87 -16.36 -9.08
CA CYS A 271 -21.88 -15.43 -8.69
C CYS A 271 -21.61 -14.06 -9.33
N THR A 272 -22.64 -13.37 -9.77
CA THR A 272 -22.55 -11.99 -10.26
C THR A 272 -23.00 -11.03 -9.18
N LEU A 273 -22.11 -10.15 -8.74
CA LEU A 273 -22.43 -9.00 -7.91
C LEU A 273 -22.69 -7.80 -8.81
N GLU A 274 -23.81 -7.11 -8.58
CA GLU A 274 -24.11 -5.82 -9.15
C GLU A 274 -24.52 -4.85 -8.03
N VAL A 275 -23.84 -3.69 -7.95
CA VAL A 275 -24.22 -2.59 -7.08
C VAL A 275 -24.43 -1.35 -7.94
N ILE A 276 -25.56 -0.68 -7.75
CA ILE A 276 -25.90 0.53 -8.51
C ILE A 276 -26.10 1.68 -7.53
N VAL A 277 -25.30 2.74 -7.71
CA VAL A 277 -25.53 4.04 -7.07
C VAL A 277 -26.28 4.92 -8.07
N SER A 278 -27.43 5.43 -7.70
CA SER A 278 -28.30 6.27 -8.53
C SER A 278 -28.64 7.56 -7.83
N ASP A 279 -28.85 8.61 -8.62
CA ASP A 279 -29.42 9.86 -8.16
C ASP A 279 -30.94 9.88 -8.42
N LEU A 280 -31.73 9.93 -7.37
CA LEU A 280 -33.21 9.96 -7.49
C LEU A 280 -33.75 11.27 -8.11
N LYS A 281 -32.90 12.26 -8.36
CA LYS A 281 -33.29 13.59 -8.90
C LYS A 281 -32.68 13.87 -10.28
N SER A 282 -31.96 12.89 -10.85
CA SER A 282 -31.42 12.97 -12.21
C SER A 282 -31.22 11.57 -12.79
N ASP A 283 -30.66 11.47 -14.01
CA ASP A 283 -30.33 10.21 -14.69
C ASP A 283 -28.88 9.70 -14.40
N LYS A 284 -28.22 10.33 -13.44
CA LYS A 284 -26.86 9.97 -13.07
C LYS A 284 -26.85 8.65 -12.33
N LYS A 285 -25.94 7.78 -12.73
CA LYS A 285 -25.75 6.48 -12.09
C LYS A 285 -24.32 5.96 -12.22
N MET A 286 -23.93 5.17 -11.29
CA MET A 286 -22.70 4.37 -11.30
C MET A 286 -23.08 2.90 -11.10
N VAL A 287 -22.55 2.03 -11.96
CA VAL A 287 -22.77 0.58 -11.91
C VAL A 287 -21.45 -0.09 -11.61
N ILE A 288 -21.41 -0.89 -10.56
CA ILE A 288 -20.27 -1.67 -10.11
C ILE A 288 -20.62 -3.13 -10.27
N THR A 289 -19.81 -3.88 -11.02
CA THR A 289 -20.04 -5.31 -11.25
C THR A 289 -18.77 -6.11 -11.03
N THR A 290 -18.94 -7.35 -10.59
CA THR A 290 -17.86 -8.35 -10.52
C THR A 290 -18.43 -9.77 -10.53
N GLU A 291 -17.59 -10.72 -10.98
CA GLU A 291 -17.86 -12.15 -10.83
C GLU A 291 -17.09 -12.69 -9.63
N LEU A 292 -17.79 -13.42 -8.77
CA LEU A 292 -17.25 -13.96 -7.52
C LEU A 292 -17.41 -15.48 -7.49
N VAL A 293 -16.44 -16.17 -6.90
CA VAL A 293 -16.47 -17.60 -6.62
C VAL A 293 -16.54 -17.80 -5.12
N VAL A 294 -17.71 -18.14 -4.60
CA VAL A 294 -17.96 -18.31 -3.16
C VAL A 294 -17.77 -19.78 -2.78
N LYS A 295 -16.86 -20.06 -1.84
CA LYS A 295 -16.49 -21.40 -1.37
C LYS A 295 -16.74 -21.59 0.13
#